data_ccf3aae3a3a88bc9f09b90316fefb061
#
_entry.id   ccf3aae3a3a88bc9f09b90316fefb061
#
_cell.length_a   1.000
_cell.length_b   1.000
_cell.length_c   1.000
_cell.angle_alpha   90.00
_cell.angle_beta   90.00
_cell.angle_gamma   90.00
#
_symmetry.space_group_name_H-M   'P 1'
#
loop_
_entity.id
_entity.type
_entity.pdbx_description
1 polymer ?
#
loop_
_entity_poly.entity_id
_entity_poly.type
_entity_poly.pdbx_seq_one_letter_code
_entity_poly.pdbx_strand_id
1 'polypeptide(L)'
;MLEQQADRVMELSEWSQRWQENKIGFHQPEVHSMLQMNYEAVVNGRSGVRWFFPLCGKAVDMKWLADLGHSVVGVEISEMAIRQFFQENNMTFSEEDVPAVPGAKVFQNSEGSVSLYQCDLFSFSSAVAGQFGAIWDRGSLVAINPRDRDRYAALIVSLMAPDCRYLLDTLLYNPELYKGPPFFVPDEQVQSLFGSRCDVKLLQSVDALTDRQRAWGLDALTENVHLLTLKAAN
;
A
#
# COMPACT_ATOMS: atom_id res chain seq x y z
N MET A 1 -10.21 12.29 21.12
CA MET A 1 -9.32 12.73 20.01
C MET A 1 -9.15 11.65 18.95
N LEU A 2 -8.69 10.46 19.30
CA LEU A 2 -8.71 9.29 18.38
C LEU A 2 -10.13 8.92 17.95
N GLU A 3 -11.13 9.12 18.83
CA GLU A 3 -12.54 8.93 18.53
C GLU A 3 -13.04 9.78 17.35
N GLN A 4 -12.57 11.03 17.21
CA GLN A 4 -12.99 11.90 16.11
C GLN A 4 -12.42 11.47 14.74
N GLN A 5 -11.25 10.81 14.71
CA GLN A 5 -10.74 10.17 13.49
C GLN A 5 -11.47 8.86 13.20
N ALA A 6 -11.82 8.09 14.25
CA ALA A 6 -12.56 6.84 14.10
C ALA A 6 -13.96 7.03 13.49
N ASP A 7 -14.56 8.21 13.67
CA ASP A 7 -15.85 8.56 13.08
C ASP A 7 -15.77 8.89 11.58
N ARG A 8 -14.57 9.17 11.04
CA ARG A 8 -14.37 9.40 9.60
C ARG A 8 -14.28 8.07 8.88
N VAL A 9 -15.33 7.76 8.13
CA VAL A 9 -15.43 6.54 7.31
C VAL A 9 -15.35 6.91 5.83
N MET A 10 -14.48 6.25 5.10
CA MET A 10 -14.39 6.31 3.65
C MET A 10 -15.00 5.04 3.06
N GLU A 11 -15.99 5.21 2.20
CA GLU A 11 -16.59 4.10 1.45
C GLU A 11 -15.78 3.79 0.19
N LEU A 12 -15.85 2.55 -0.30
CA LEU A 12 -15.15 2.15 -1.54
C LEU A 12 -15.58 2.99 -2.75
N SER A 13 -16.86 3.37 -2.81
CA SER A 13 -17.38 4.22 -3.87
C SER A 13 -16.77 5.63 -3.87
N GLU A 14 -16.41 6.16 -2.70
CA GLU A 14 -15.74 7.48 -2.60
C GLU A 14 -14.34 7.42 -3.23
N TRP A 15 -13.61 6.32 -3.05
CA TRP A 15 -12.31 6.13 -3.69
C TRP A 15 -12.44 6.06 -5.21
N SER A 16 -13.39 5.28 -5.71
CA SER A 16 -13.68 5.22 -7.15
C SER A 16 -14.08 6.58 -7.71
N GLN A 17 -14.88 7.34 -6.98
CA GLN A 17 -15.29 8.69 -7.38
C GLN A 17 -14.10 9.65 -7.42
N ARG A 18 -13.17 9.58 -6.48
CA ARG A 18 -11.94 10.41 -6.50
C ARG A 18 -11.13 10.21 -7.76
N TRP A 19 -11.01 8.96 -8.24
CA TRP A 19 -10.36 8.66 -9.51
C TRP A 19 -11.11 9.26 -10.69
N GLN A 20 -12.44 9.11 -10.73
CA GLN A 20 -13.27 9.67 -11.80
C GLN A 20 -13.20 11.20 -11.87
N GLU A 21 -13.15 11.85 -10.72
CA GLU A 21 -13.07 13.31 -10.59
C GLU A 21 -11.63 13.85 -10.65
N ASN A 22 -10.65 13.01 -10.89
CA ASN A 22 -9.22 13.34 -10.88
C ASN A 22 -8.75 14.01 -9.57
N LYS A 23 -9.39 13.67 -8.45
CA LYS A 23 -9.01 14.11 -7.09
C LYS A 23 -7.96 13.18 -6.50
N ILE A 24 -6.86 12.98 -7.22
CA ILE A 24 -5.80 12.00 -6.96
C ILE A 24 -4.50 12.63 -6.47
N GLY A 25 -4.60 13.69 -5.70
CA GLY A 25 -3.42 14.36 -5.16
C GLY A 25 -2.51 13.48 -4.30
N PHE A 26 -2.94 12.28 -3.92
CA PHE A 26 -2.12 11.25 -3.28
C PHE A 26 -1.19 10.52 -4.25
N HIS A 27 -1.49 10.55 -5.56
CA HIS A 27 -0.64 9.93 -6.57
C HIS A 27 0.67 10.71 -6.74
N GLN A 28 1.79 9.96 -6.75
CA GLN A 28 3.12 10.49 -7.00
C GLN A 28 3.57 10.15 -8.43
N PRO A 29 4.04 11.13 -9.22
CA PRO A 29 4.47 10.89 -10.59
C PRO A 29 5.85 10.23 -10.70
N GLU A 30 6.58 10.16 -9.61
CA GLU A 30 7.92 9.59 -9.53
C GLU A 30 7.99 8.44 -8.53
N VAL A 31 9.00 7.60 -8.64
CA VAL A 31 9.27 6.53 -7.68
C VAL A 31 9.51 7.13 -6.31
N HIS A 32 8.87 6.57 -5.30
CA HIS A 32 8.93 7.10 -3.94
C HIS A 32 10.34 7.00 -3.37
N SER A 33 10.86 8.12 -2.87
CA SER A 33 12.24 8.20 -2.35
C SER A 33 12.50 7.21 -1.21
N MET A 34 11.52 7.00 -0.34
CA MET A 34 11.65 6.05 0.78
C MET A 34 11.76 4.60 0.30
N LEU A 35 11.09 4.23 -0.79
CA LEU A 35 11.25 2.92 -1.40
C LEU A 35 12.65 2.78 -2.00
N GLN A 36 13.12 3.77 -2.75
CA GLN A 36 14.46 3.74 -3.34
C GLN A 36 15.56 3.64 -2.29
N MET A 37 15.47 4.44 -1.22
CA MET A 37 16.48 4.47 -0.16
C MET A 37 16.53 3.17 0.67
N ASN A 38 15.40 2.48 0.79
CA ASN A 38 15.29 1.25 1.58
C ASN A 38 15.18 -0.02 0.74
N TYR A 39 15.32 0.08 -0.57
CA TYR A 39 15.19 -1.03 -1.51
C TYR A 39 16.09 -2.22 -1.15
N GLU A 40 17.38 -1.97 -0.90
CA GLU A 40 18.34 -3.02 -0.53
C GLU A 40 17.98 -3.70 0.82
N ALA A 41 17.46 -2.94 1.78
CA ALA A 41 16.99 -3.51 3.05
C ALA A 41 15.80 -4.45 2.86
N VAL A 42 14.97 -4.20 1.85
CA VAL A 42 13.82 -5.07 1.53
C VAL A 42 14.24 -6.28 0.73
N VAL A 43 14.94 -6.10 -0.39
CA VAL A 43 15.35 -7.24 -1.23
C VAL A 43 16.37 -8.13 -0.56
N ASN A 44 17.24 -7.57 0.29
CA ASN A 44 18.22 -8.31 1.10
C ASN A 44 19.07 -9.28 0.27
N GLY A 45 19.61 -8.80 -0.86
CA GLY A 45 20.43 -9.57 -1.78
C GLY A 45 19.69 -10.58 -2.66
N ARG A 46 18.36 -10.69 -2.53
CA ARG A 46 17.53 -11.57 -3.36
C ARG A 46 17.28 -10.93 -4.73
N SER A 47 17.06 -11.76 -5.73
CA SER A 47 16.63 -11.38 -7.08
C SER A 47 15.27 -11.98 -7.39
N GLY A 48 14.54 -11.38 -8.34
CA GLY A 48 13.25 -11.90 -8.76
C GLY A 48 12.23 -11.99 -7.61
N VAL A 49 12.25 -11.01 -6.69
CA VAL A 49 11.35 -10.98 -5.53
C VAL A 49 9.94 -10.66 -5.99
N ARG A 50 8.97 -11.31 -5.35
CA ARG A 50 7.57 -11.10 -5.61
C ARG A 50 7.03 -10.04 -4.64
N TRP A 51 6.65 -8.87 -5.17
CA TRP A 51 6.18 -7.70 -4.43
C TRP A 51 4.67 -7.60 -4.42
N PHE A 52 4.11 -7.17 -3.29
CA PHE A 52 2.70 -6.84 -3.13
C PHE A 52 2.49 -5.35 -2.83
N PHE A 53 1.52 -4.76 -3.52
CA PHE A 53 1.10 -3.38 -3.35
C PHE A 53 -0.39 -3.34 -2.96
N PRO A 54 -0.72 -3.23 -1.67
CA PRO A 54 -2.10 -2.99 -1.26
C PRO A 54 -2.55 -1.59 -1.69
N LEU A 55 -3.78 -1.46 -2.17
CA LEU A 55 -4.36 -0.20 -2.65
C LEU A 55 -3.42 0.54 -3.60
N CYS A 56 -3.03 -0.14 -4.67
CA CYS A 56 -1.86 0.25 -5.48
C CYS A 56 -2.07 1.49 -6.35
N GLY A 57 -3.32 1.92 -6.59
CA GLY A 57 -3.59 3.00 -7.54
C GLY A 57 -2.91 2.74 -8.88
N LYS A 58 -2.18 3.72 -9.34
CA LYS A 58 -1.29 3.66 -10.52
C LYS A 58 0.17 3.98 -10.17
N ALA A 59 0.64 3.50 -9.01
CA ALA A 59 1.97 3.79 -8.51
C ALA A 59 3.06 3.43 -9.52
N VAL A 60 3.88 4.40 -9.90
CA VAL A 60 5.02 4.20 -10.82
C VAL A 60 6.09 3.28 -10.22
N ASP A 61 6.09 3.12 -8.91
CA ASP A 61 6.95 2.20 -8.16
C ASP A 61 6.82 0.76 -8.66
N MET A 62 5.62 0.37 -9.08
CA MET A 62 5.36 -0.97 -9.63
C MET A 62 6.13 -1.22 -10.92
N LYS A 63 6.14 -0.25 -11.83
CA LYS A 63 6.90 -0.35 -13.09
C LYS A 63 8.40 -0.36 -12.82
N TRP A 64 8.86 0.47 -11.91
CA TRP A 64 10.26 0.53 -11.51
C TRP A 64 10.78 -0.81 -10.98
N LEU A 65 10.01 -1.47 -10.10
CA LEU A 65 10.36 -2.80 -9.58
C LEU A 65 10.33 -3.89 -10.68
N ALA A 66 9.35 -3.85 -11.57
CA ALA A 66 9.28 -4.76 -12.70
C ALA A 66 10.51 -4.62 -13.63
N ASP A 67 10.95 -3.39 -13.89
CA ASP A 67 12.14 -3.10 -14.68
C ASP A 67 13.44 -3.58 -14.00
N LEU A 68 13.45 -3.71 -12.69
CA LEU A 68 14.55 -4.31 -11.91
C LEU A 68 14.51 -5.84 -11.89
N GLY A 69 13.56 -6.47 -12.58
CA GLY A 69 13.46 -7.92 -12.69
C GLY A 69 12.60 -8.59 -11.61
N HIS A 70 11.85 -7.81 -10.85
CA HIS A 70 10.89 -8.33 -9.87
C HIS A 70 9.52 -8.58 -10.50
N SER A 71 8.68 -9.37 -9.83
CA SER A 71 7.26 -9.46 -10.16
C SER A 71 6.43 -8.65 -9.16
N VAL A 72 5.35 -8.05 -9.63
CA VAL A 72 4.51 -7.14 -8.84
C VAL A 72 3.07 -7.58 -8.93
N VAL A 73 2.43 -7.67 -7.79
CA VAL A 73 0.98 -7.87 -7.66
C VAL A 73 0.40 -6.70 -6.89
N GLY A 74 -0.63 -6.08 -7.43
CA GLY A 74 -1.35 -4.99 -6.77
C GLY A 74 -2.84 -5.28 -6.67
N VAL A 75 -3.50 -4.63 -5.71
CA VAL A 75 -4.95 -4.62 -5.55
C VAL A 75 -5.45 -3.18 -5.55
N GLU A 76 -6.45 -2.90 -6.38
CA GLU A 76 -7.06 -1.58 -6.52
C GLU A 76 -8.55 -1.73 -6.85
N ILE A 77 -9.40 -0.93 -6.22
CA ILE A 77 -10.83 -0.94 -6.50
C ILE A 77 -11.20 -0.20 -7.80
N SER A 78 -10.41 0.79 -8.18
CA SER A 78 -10.65 1.61 -9.38
C SER A 78 -10.06 0.96 -10.62
N GLU A 79 -10.93 0.47 -11.49
CA GLU A 79 -10.52 -0.02 -12.82
C GLU A 79 -9.82 1.08 -13.64
N MET A 80 -10.28 2.32 -13.50
CA MET A 80 -9.67 3.48 -14.17
C MET A 80 -8.20 3.64 -13.79
N ALA A 81 -7.86 3.55 -12.50
CA ALA A 81 -6.50 3.63 -12.02
C ALA A 81 -5.61 2.53 -12.62
N ILE A 82 -6.11 1.31 -12.66
CA ILE A 82 -5.40 0.15 -13.24
C ILE A 82 -5.13 0.38 -14.73
N ARG A 83 -6.15 0.76 -15.49
CA ARG A 83 -6.00 1.01 -16.93
C ARG A 83 -5.02 2.16 -17.19
N GLN A 84 -5.10 3.25 -16.42
CA GLN A 84 -4.15 4.36 -16.51
C GLN A 84 -2.73 3.91 -16.23
N PHE A 85 -2.50 3.03 -15.25
CA PHE A 85 -1.17 2.51 -14.97
C PHE A 85 -0.55 1.85 -16.21
N PHE A 86 -1.26 0.93 -16.85
CA PHE A 86 -0.73 0.26 -18.04
C PHE A 86 -0.55 1.22 -19.22
N GLN A 87 -1.49 2.11 -19.45
CA GLN A 87 -1.42 3.09 -20.55
C GLN A 87 -0.27 4.07 -20.39
N GLU A 88 -0.11 4.65 -19.19
CA GLU A 88 0.94 5.64 -18.90
C GLU A 88 2.35 5.02 -18.94
N ASN A 89 2.47 3.71 -18.69
CA ASN A 89 3.73 2.97 -18.78
C ASN A 89 3.94 2.27 -20.13
N ASN A 90 3.07 2.52 -21.11
CA ASN A 90 3.14 1.91 -22.46
C ASN A 90 3.17 0.37 -22.43
N MET A 91 2.40 -0.22 -21.52
CA MET A 91 2.31 -1.66 -21.34
C MET A 91 1.03 -2.19 -21.98
N THR A 92 1.12 -3.21 -22.79
CA THR A 92 -0.05 -4.01 -23.22
C THR A 92 -0.45 -4.95 -22.11
N PHE A 93 -1.74 -5.21 -21.98
CA PHE A 93 -2.27 -6.06 -20.92
C PHE A 93 -3.47 -6.89 -21.37
N SER A 94 -3.68 -8.01 -20.70
CA SER A 94 -4.87 -8.84 -20.77
C SER A 94 -5.80 -8.53 -19.58
N GLU A 95 -7.06 -8.91 -19.71
CA GLU A 95 -8.10 -8.75 -18.69
C GLU A 95 -8.85 -10.07 -18.57
N GLU A 96 -8.89 -10.63 -17.37
CA GLU A 96 -9.54 -11.91 -17.08
C GLU A 96 -10.37 -11.84 -15.80
N ASP A 97 -11.42 -12.62 -15.72
CA ASP A 97 -12.18 -12.80 -14.49
C ASP A 97 -11.36 -13.61 -13.47
N VAL A 98 -11.57 -13.33 -12.17
CA VAL A 98 -10.96 -14.05 -11.07
C VAL A 98 -12.01 -14.98 -10.44
N PRO A 99 -12.00 -16.29 -10.74
CA PRO A 99 -13.06 -17.20 -10.28
C PRO A 99 -13.19 -17.27 -8.76
N ALA A 100 -12.08 -17.14 -8.04
CA ALA A 100 -12.05 -17.18 -6.57
C ALA A 100 -12.69 -15.97 -5.89
N VAL A 101 -12.88 -14.85 -6.64
CA VAL A 101 -13.48 -13.61 -6.13
C VAL A 101 -14.52 -13.14 -7.13
N PRO A 102 -15.80 -13.47 -6.92
CA PRO A 102 -16.87 -13.08 -7.87
C PRO A 102 -16.89 -11.57 -8.11
N GLY A 103 -16.93 -11.17 -9.39
CA GLY A 103 -16.91 -9.78 -9.83
C GLY A 103 -15.53 -9.13 -9.89
N ALA A 104 -14.47 -9.80 -9.43
CA ALA A 104 -13.11 -9.31 -9.55
C ALA A 104 -12.52 -9.63 -10.93
N LYS A 105 -11.59 -8.78 -11.36
CA LYS A 105 -10.81 -8.96 -12.58
C LYS A 105 -9.32 -8.85 -12.28
N VAL A 106 -8.50 -9.54 -13.06
CA VAL A 106 -7.05 -9.38 -13.05
C VAL A 106 -6.59 -8.82 -14.40
N PHE A 107 -5.77 -7.80 -14.32
CA PHE A 107 -5.11 -7.14 -15.45
C PHE A 107 -3.64 -7.48 -15.39
N GLN A 108 -3.11 -8.13 -16.41
CA GLN A 108 -1.73 -8.59 -16.43
C GLN A 108 -1.03 -8.11 -17.70
N ASN A 109 0.20 -7.61 -17.57
CA ASN A 109 1.00 -7.26 -18.73
C ASN A 109 1.43 -8.52 -19.51
N SER A 110 1.85 -8.33 -20.77
CA SER A 110 2.24 -9.43 -21.67
C SER A 110 3.42 -10.24 -21.15
N GLU A 111 4.29 -9.62 -20.36
CA GLU A 111 5.49 -10.27 -19.78
C GLU A 111 5.17 -11.05 -18.50
N GLY A 112 3.97 -10.87 -17.93
CA GLY A 112 3.57 -11.50 -16.67
C GLY A 112 4.25 -10.95 -15.42
N SER A 113 4.98 -9.84 -15.54
CA SER A 113 5.71 -9.23 -14.41
C SER A 113 4.83 -8.36 -13.52
N VAL A 114 3.68 -7.89 -14.03
CA VAL A 114 2.72 -7.06 -13.28
C VAL A 114 1.33 -7.63 -13.41
N SER A 115 0.69 -7.90 -12.29
CA SER A 115 -0.70 -8.36 -12.20
C SER A 115 -1.47 -7.48 -11.22
N LEU A 116 -2.48 -6.76 -11.71
CA LEU A 116 -3.30 -5.86 -10.89
C LEU A 116 -4.72 -6.43 -10.79
N TYR A 117 -5.14 -6.66 -9.56
CA TYR A 117 -6.47 -7.20 -9.25
C TYR A 117 -7.43 -6.05 -8.94
N GLN A 118 -8.52 -5.96 -9.69
CA GLN A 118 -9.58 -5.01 -9.43
C GLN A 118 -10.62 -5.67 -8.53
N CYS A 119 -10.54 -5.36 -7.25
CA CYS A 119 -11.47 -5.84 -6.23
C CYS A 119 -11.33 -5.03 -4.93
N ASP A 120 -12.26 -5.26 -4.00
CA ASP A 120 -12.08 -4.87 -2.61
C ASP A 120 -10.89 -5.63 -2.03
N LEU A 121 -9.95 -4.91 -1.40
CA LEU A 121 -8.76 -5.51 -0.76
C LEU A 121 -9.16 -6.60 0.24
N PHE A 122 -10.23 -6.42 0.99
CA PHE A 122 -10.70 -7.40 1.97
C PHE A 122 -11.32 -8.67 1.36
N SER A 123 -11.55 -8.68 0.06
CA SER A 123 -11.92 -9.88 -0.71
C SER A 123 -10.71 -10.62 -1.28
N PHE A 124 -9.53 -10.04 -1.20
CA PHE A 124 -8.28 -10.62 -1.66
C PHE A 124 -7.64 -11.49 -0.57
N SER A 125 -6.99 -12.58 -0.96
CA SER A 125 -6.31 -13.49 -0.03
C SER A 125 -5.15 -14.23 -0.70
N SER A 126 -4.36 -14.94 0.10
CA SER A 126 -3.31 -15.81 -0.41
C SER A 126 -3.83 -16.95 -1.30
N ALA A 127 -5.11 -17.32 -1.18
CA ALA A 127 -5.74 -18.29 -2.08
C ALA A 127 -5.86 -17.78 -3.53
N VAL A 128 -5.90 -16.43 -3.72
CA VAL A 128 -6.00 -15.81 -5.04
C VAL A 128 -4.64 -15.76 -5.74
N ALA A 129 -3.61 -15.30 -5.03
CA ALA A 129 -2.32 -14.98 -5.64
C ALA A 129 -1.11 -15.43 -4.83
N GLY A 130 -1.30 -16.26 -3.80
CA GLY A 130 -0.22 -16.77 -2.95
C GLY A 130 0.32 -15.72 -1.98
N GLN A 131 1.54 -15.95 -1.52
CA GLN A 131 2.26 -15.09 -0.58
C GLN A 131 3.39 -14.35 -1.28
N PHE A 132 3.93 -13.33 -0.61
CA PHE A 132 4.87 -12.39 -1.19
C PHE A 132 6.17 -12.30 -0.38
N GLY A 133 7.28 -12.09 -1.11
CA GLY A 133 8.60 -11.89 -0.51
C GLY A 133 8.89 -10.44 -0.12
N ALA A 134 8.10 -9.50 -0.60
CA ALA A 134 8.19 -8.08 -0.25
C ALA A 134 6.82 -7.42 -0.34
N ILE A 135 6.60 -6.39 0.50
CA ILE A 135 5.39 -5.57 0.48
C ILE A 135 5.81 -4.11 0.58
N TRP A 136 5.28 -3.27 -0.29
CA TRP A 136 5.38 -1.82 -0.18
C TRP A 136 4.02 -1.23 0.15
N ASP A 137 3.89 -0.70 1.36
CA ASP A 137 2.67 -0.10 1.89
C ASP A 137 2.89 1.41 2.05
N ARG A 138 2.55 2.13 1.03
CA ARG A 138 2.53 3.60 1.00
C ARG A 138 1.14 4.07 0.56
N GLY A 139 0.52 4.89 1.38
CA GLY A 139 -0.83 5.36 1.11
C GLY A 139 -1.91 4.27 1.24
N SER A 140 -1.61 3.15 1.88
CA SER A 140 -2.54 2.05 2.09
C SER A 140 -3.02 1.95 3.55
N LEU A 141 -2.20 1.56 4.51
CA LEU A 141 -2.62 1.54 5.92
C LEU A 141 -3.19 2.90 6.35
N VAL A 142 -2.55 3.99 5.92
CA VAL A 142 -3.01 5.36 6.22
C VAL A 142 -4.32 5.74 5.52
N ALA A 143 -4.80 4.96 4.57
CA ALA A 143 -6.11 5.13 3.91
C ALA A 143 -7.18 4.18 4.45
N ILE A 144 -6.81 3.21 5.28
CA ILE A 144 -7.74 2.28 5.91
C ILE A 144 -8.50 2.97 7.03
N ASN A 145 -9.82 2.81 7.05
CA ASN A 145 -10.63 3.31 8.15
C ASN A 145 -10.10 2.78 9.49
N PRO A 146 -9.95 3.62 10.51
CA PRO A 146 -9.38 3.19 11.80
C PRO A 146 -10.02 1.92 12.38
N ARG A 147 -11.33 1.76 12.23
CA ARG A 147 -12.07 0.56 12.67
C ARG A 147 -11.67 -0.74 11.97
N ASP A 148 -11.07 -0.64 10.77
CA ASP A 148 -10.72 -1.80 9.94
C ASP A 148 -9.22 -2.16 10.01
N ARG A 149 -8.43 -1.44 10.82
CA ARG A 149 -6.97 -1.63 10.89
C ARG A 149 -6.56 -3.01 11.37
N ASP A 150 -7.24 -3.58 12.36
CA ASP A 150 -6.94 -4.95 12.85
C ASP A 150 -7.16 -5.99 11.76
N ARG A 151 -8.26 -5.86 11.04
CA ARG A 151 -8.60 -6.71 9.91
C ARG A 151 -7.59 -6.54 8.76
N TYR A 152 -7.18 -5.31 8.49
CA TYR A 152 -6.13 -5.02 7.52
C TYR A 152 -4.80 -5.67 7.90
N ALA A 153 -4.34 -5.50 9.13
CA ALA A 153 -3.10 -6.09 9.61
C ALA A 153 -3.11 -7.62 9.53
N ALA A 154 -4.23 -8.26 9.90
CA ALA A 154 -4.40 -9.70 9.76
C ALA A 154 -4.28 -10.17 8.32
N LEU A 155 -4.89 -9.45 7.38
CA LEU A 155 -4.80 -9.74 5.95
C LEU A 155 -3.36 -9.62 5.45
N ILE A 156 -2.70 -8.49 5.71
CA ILE A 156 -1.33 -8.25 5.23
C ILE A 156 -0.37 -9.33 5.78
N VAL A 157 -0.45 -9.65 7.06
CA VAL A 157 0.40 -10.71 7.64
C VAL A 157 0.14 -12.07 6.98
N SER A 158 -1.09 -12.38 6.63
CA SER A 158 -1.44 -13.63 5.92
C SER A 158 -0.84 -13.71 4.51
N LEU A 159 -0.52 -12.56 3.91
CA LEU A 159 0.10 -12.47 2.59
C LEU A 159 1.64 -12.49 2.63
N MET A 160 2.23 -12.45 3.81
CA MET A 160 3.68 -12.48 3.97
C MET A 160 4.20 -13.92 3.84
N ALA A 161 5.10 -14.16 2.87
CA ALA A 161 5.90 -15.38 2.83
C ALA A 161 6.86 -15.43 4.04
N PRO A 162 7.39 -16.59 4.41
CA PRO A 162 8.29 -16.70 5.57
C PRO A 162 9.49 -15.77 5.55
N ASP A 163 10.02 -15.46 4.37
CA ASP A 163 11.15 -14.55 4.14
C ASP A 163 10.72 -13.12 3.76
N CYS A 164 9.42 -12.80 3.88
CA CYS A 164 8.88 -11.51 3.48
C CYS A 164 9.48 -10.37 4.29
N ARG A 165 9.78 -9.29 3.59
CA ARG A 165 10.16 -8.01 4.15
C ARG A 165 9.13 -6.96 3.75
N TYR A 166 8.42 -6.47 4.74
CA TYR A 166 7.31 -5.54 4.58
C TYR A 166 7.78 -4.13 4.95
N LEU A 167 7.83 -3.24 3.94
CA LEU A 167 8.16 -1.84 4.11
C LEU A 167 6.86 -1.04 4.27
N LEU A 168 6.68 -0.42 5.43
CA LEU A 168 5.47 0.30 5.81
C LEU A 168 5.77 1.78 6.01
N ASP A 169 5.07 2.62 5.26
CA ASP A 169 5.11 4.06 5.36
C ASP A 169 3.90 4.57 6.16
N THR A 170 4.16 5.32 7.20
CA THR A 170 3.13 5.92 8.07
C THR A 170 3.33 7.42 8.21
N LEU A 171 2.26 8.11 8.59
CA LEU A 171 2.25 9.55 8.77
C LEU A 171 1.87 9.91 10.20
N LEU A 172 2.66 10.82 10.79
CA LEU A 172 2.43 11.37 12.12
C LEU A 172 2.21 12.88 12.01
N TYR A 173 1.08 13.32 12.55
CA TYR A 173 0.69 14.71 12.63
C TYR A 173 -0.28 14.91 13.79
N ASN A 174 -0.66 16.13 14.08
CA ASN A 174 -1.70 16.39 15.06
C ASN A 174 -3.08 16.05 14.49
N PRO A 175 -3.73 14.95 14.94
CA PRO A 175 -5.01 14.50 14.40
C PRO A 175 -6.18 15.43 14.72
N GLU A 176 -6.01 16.42 15.61
CA GLU A 176 -7.01 17.47 15.85
C GLU A 176 -7.08 18.47 14.69
N LEU A 177 -5.98 18.65 13.95
CA LEU A 177 -5.89 19.60 12.85
C LEU A 177 -6.38 19.03 11.53
N TYR A 178 -6.27 17.72 11.34
CA TYR A 178 -6.68 17.05 10.12
C TYR A 178 -7.20 15.64 10.41
N LYS A 179 -8.35 15.31 9.85
CA LYS A 179 -9.05 14.05 10.16
C LYS A 179 -8.73 12.90 9.21
N GLY A 180 -7.96 13.16 8.16
CA GLY A 180 -7.66 12.16 7.13
C GLY A 180 -8.79 11.97 6.11
N PRO A 181 -8.62 11.04 5.15
CA PRO A 181 -7.35 10.37 4.82
C PRO A 181 -6.33 11.31 4.16
N PRO A 182 -5.02 11.06 4.24
CA PRO A 182 -4.38 9.98 4.99
C PRO A 182 -4.53 10.15 6.51
N PHE A 183 -4.73 9.03 7.20
CA PHE A 183 -4.95 9.03 8.64
C PHE A 183 -3.64 9.04 9.43
N PHE A 184 -3.70 9.58 10.64
CA PHE A 184 -2.63 9.48 11.61
C PHE A 184 -2.48 8.03 12.09
N VAL A 185 -1.25 7.50 12.01
CA VAL A 185 -0.92 6.14 12.49
C VAL A 185 0.35 6.23 13.34
N PRO A 186 0.22 6.32 14.68
CA PRO A 186 1.37 6.41 15.56
C PRO A 186 2.12 5.08 15.66
N ASP A 187 3.40 5.14 16.05
CA ASP A 187 4.27 3.97 16.16
C ASP A 187 3.73 2.93 17.14
N GLU A 188 3.09 3.36 18.22
CA GLU A 188 2.42 2.48 19.18
C GLU A 188 1.31 1.66 18.53
N GLN A 189 0.61 2.24 17.56
CA GLN A 189 -0.41 1.50 16.82
C GLN A 189 0.21 0.50 15.85
N VAL A 190 1.32 0.82 15.20
CA VAL A 190 2.06 -0.13 14.36
C VAL A 190 2.49 -1.33 15.21
N GLN A 191 3.02 -1.10 16.41
CA GLN A 191 3.36 -2.16 17.35
C GLN A 191 2.13 -2.98 17.79
N SER A 192 1.02 -2.32 18.08
CA SER A 192 -0.22 -2.98 18.48
C SER A 192 -0.77 -3.88 17.37
N LEU A 193 -0.76 -3.40 16.12
CA LEU A 193 -1.29 -4.12 14.96
C LEU A 193 -0.43 -5.32 14.55
N PHE A 194 0.89 -5.18 14.60
CA PHE A 194 1.81 -6.13 13.98
C PHE A 194 2.75 -6.82 14.97
N GLY A 195 3.01 -6.21 16.13
CA GLY A 195 4.09 -6.64 17.04
C GLY A 195 3.93 -8.01 17.64
N SER A 196 2.74 -8.59 17.68
CA SER A 196 2.53 -9.98 18.13
C SER A 196 3.08 -11.01 17.14
N ARG A 197 3.10 -10.68 15.85
CA ARG A 197 3.48 -11.59 14.75
C ARG A 197 4.73 -11.17 14.00
N CYS A 198 5.10 -9.90 14.10
CA CYS A 198 6.23 -9.33 13.38
C CYS A 198 7.22 -8.64 14.33
N ASP A 199 8.50 -8.69 13.97
CA ASP A 199 9.48 -7.75 14.44
C ASP A 199 9.31 -6.46 13.65
N VAL A 200 9.21 -5.33 14.34
CA VAL A 200 8.98 -4.01 13.75
C VAL A 200 10.20 -3.13 14.01
N LYS A 201 10.83 -2.66 12.95
CA LYS A 201 12.00 -1.80 13.03
C LYS A 201 11.76 -0.48 12.30
N LEU A 202 11.89 0.64 13.01
CA LEU A 202 11.90 1.97 12.39
C LEU A 202 13.21 2.16 11.63
N LEU A 203 13.13 2.38 10.32
CA LEU A 203 14.30 2.62 9.46
C LEU A 203 14.60 4.09 9.29
N GLN A 204 13.56 4.90 9.07
CA GLN A 204 13.69 6.33 8.81
C GLN A 204 12.51 7.10 9.37
N SER A 205 12.79 8.35 9.74
CA SER A 205 11.81 9.34 10.18
C SER A 205 12.23 10.68 9.59
N VAL A 206 11.39 11.26 8.75
CA VAL A 206 11.70 12.50 8.03
C VAL A 206 10.58 13.52 8.18
N ASP A 207 10.94 14.80 8.12
CA ASP A 207 9.97 15.89 7.95
C ASP A 207 9.42 15.83 6.52
N ALA A 208 8.11 15.66 6.41
CA ALA A 208 7.40 15.54 5.14
C ALA A 208 6.38 16.68 4.92
N LEU A 209 6.44 17.73 5.73
CA LEU A 209 5.52 18.85 5.63
C LEU A 209 5.79 19.65 4.36
N THR A 210 4.78 19.78 3.51
CA THR A 210 4.78 20.60 2.31
C THR A 210 3.65 21.63 2.35
N ASP A 211 3.63 22.56 1.41
CA ASP A 211 2.56 23.56 1.31
C ASP A 211 1.18 22.92 1.12
N ARG A 212 1.14 21.74 0.50
CA ARG A 212 -0.11 20.98 0.36
C ARG A 212 -0.69 20.58 1.71
N GLN A 213 0.13 20.02 2.62
CA GLN A 213 -0.33 19.63 3.95
C GLN A 213 -0.57 20.83 4.84
N ARG A 214 0.16 21.92 4.65
CA ARG A 214 -0.15 23.21 5.30
C ARG A 214 -1.55 23.71 4.91
N ALA A 215 -1.96 23.50 3.66
CA ALA A 215 -3.31 23.80 3.20
C ALA A 215 -4.40 22.95 3.85
N TRP A 216 -4.05 21.78 4.40
CA TRP A 216 -4.97 20.96 5.21
C TRP A 216 -5.10 21.46 6.65
N GLY A 217 -4.28 22.43 7.05
CA GLY A 217 -4.23 22.98 8.40
C GLY A 217 -3.11 22.38 9.28
N LEU A 218 -2.25 21.55 8.72
CA LEU A 218 -1.14 20.97 9.44
C LEU A 218 0.02 21.97 9.62
N ASP A 219 0.63 21.94 10.79
CA ASP A 219 1.82 22.70 11.16
C ASP A 219 3.07 21.82 11.24
N ALA A 220 2.90 20.50 11.30
CA ALA A 220 3.96 19.50 11.29
C ALA A 220 3.46 18.21 10.64
N LEU A 221 4.33 17.50 9.94
CA LEU A 221 4.07 16.18 9.39
C LEU A 221 5.37 15.39 9.37
N THR A 222 5.39 14.25 10.02
CA THR A 222 6.50 13.30 9.97
C THR A 222 6.10 12.07 9.19
N GLU A 223 6.95 11.63 8.28
CA GLU A 223 6.83 10.37 7.56
C GLU A 223 7.79 9.37 8.18
N ASN A 224 7.26 8.25 8.65
CA ASN A 224 8.02 7.15 9.23
C ASN A 224 7.97 5.93 8.32
N VAL A 225 9.12 5.28 8.16
CA VAL A 225 9.23 4.04 7.39
C VAL A 225 9.73 2.93 8.29
N HIS A 226 8.94 1.86 8.36
CA HIS A 226 9.19 0.68 9.18
C HIS A 226 9.49 -0.53 8.30
N LEU A 227 10.39 -1.38 8.75
CA LEU A 227 10.59 -2.72 8.18
C LEU A 227 10.01 -3.76 9.13
N LEU A 228 9.08 -4.57 8.61
CA LEU A 228 8.45 -5.66 9.35
C LEU A 228 8.88 -7.01 8.77
N THR A 229 9.24 -7.92 9.64
CA THR A 229 9.56 -9.32 9.29
C THR A 229 8.80 -10.25 10.21
N LEU A 230 8.39 -11.41 9.72
CA LEU A 230 7.69 -12.39 10.54
C LEU A 230 8.61 -12.90 11.67
N LYS A 231 8.07 -13.00 12.87
CA LYS A 231 8.75 -13.67 13.97
C LYS A 231 8.89 -15.14 13.65
N ALA A 232 10.00 -15.74 14.11
CA ALA A 232 10.16 -17.19 14.02
C ALA A 232 9.00 -17.90 14.74
N ALA A 233 8.50 -18.98 14.15
CA ALA A 233 7.53 -19.85 14.81
C ALA A 233 8.20 -20.46 16.05
N ASN A 234 7.60 -20.26 17.24
CA ASN A 234 8.00 -20.91 18.47
C ASN A 234 7.61 -22.39 18.45
#